data_e6626403520d3373ed18c0a038d405e4
#
_entry.id   e6626403520d3373ed18c0a038d405e4
#
_cell.length_a   1.000
_cell.length_b   1.000
_cell.length_c   1.000
_cell.angle_alpha   90.00
_cell.angle_beta   90.00
_cell.angle_gamma   90.00
#
_symmetry.space_group_name_H-M   'P 1'
#
loop_
_entity.id
_entity.type
_entity.pdbx_description
1 polymer ?
#
loop_
_entity_poly.entity_id
_entity_poly.type
_entity_poly.pdbx_seq_one_letter_code
_entity_poly.pdbx_strand_id
1 'polypeptide(L)'
;MSYHDRPLTKNDASIVWEMLMYAAHEQSIGSVKQNSELTLYAEDWGRAGDLGFGAFDGERAIGAGWIRLWSGEEKGYGYIADDIPELALAVAPDYRGQGIGTQILQQILDSAKTTYPAISLSVREDNPVIQMYERLGFQHVDGSDKLNRVGTRSFNMLKEFR
;
A
#
# COMPACT_ATOMS: atom_id res chain seq x y z
N MET A 1 -15.01 10.56 18.19
CA MET A 1 -13.69 10.95 17.67
C MET A 1 -13.78 11.20 16.17
N SER A 2 -13.24 12.30 15.76
CA SER A 2 -13.25 12.67 14.36
C SER A 2 -11.89 12.46 13.74
N TYR A 3 -11.84 11.66 12.72
CA TYR A 3 -10.65 11.53 11.88
C TYR A 3 -10.92 12.25 10.57
N HIS A 4 -9.88 12.75 9.95
CA HIS A 4 -10.03 13.36 8.64
C HIS A 4 -9.04 12.76 7.66
N ASP A 5 -9.42 12.76 6.39
CA ASP A 5 -8.59 12.23 5.32
C ASP A 5 -8.18 13.37 4.41
N ARG A 6 -7.00 13.24 3.82
CA ARG A 6 -6.57 14.15 2.75
C ARG A 6 -5.62 13.44 1.80
N PRO A 7 -5.49 13.95 0.57
CA PRO A 7 -4.46 13.45 -0.33
C PRO A 7 -3.07 13.65 0.27
N LEU A 8 -2.18 12.73 0.00
CA LEU A 8 -0.76 12.89 0.34
C LEU A 8 -0.12 13.79 -0.72
N THR A 9 0.83 14.60 -0.28
CA THR A 9 1.60 15.47 -1.14
C THR A 9 3.07 15.06 -1.09
N LYS A 10 3.90 15.64 -1.95
CA LYS A 10 5.35 15.36 -1.95
C LYS A 10 6.02 15.72 -0.63
N ASN A 11 5.37 16.53 0.20
CA ASN A 11 5.90 16.91 1.51
C ASN A 11 5.62 15.88 2.60
N ASP A 12 4.94 14.79 2.27
CA ASP A 12 4.50 13.78 3.23
C ASP A 12 5.41 12.54 3.25
N ALA A 13 6.65 12.67 2.81
CA ALA A 13 7.58 11.53 2.77
C ALA A 13 7.71 10.84 4.13
N SER A 14 7.75 11.59 5.23
CA SER A 14 7.89 11.00 6.56
C SER A 14 6.70 10.11 6.91
N ILE A 15 5.49 10.49 6.48
CA ILE A 15 4.28 9.67 6.67
C ILE A 15 4.38 8.38 5.87
N VAL A 16 4.83 8.48 4.63
CA VAL A 16 4.99 7.31 3.76
C VAL A 16 5.99 6.32 4.37
N TRP A 17 7.13 6.80 4.85
CA TRP A 17 8.12 5.93 5.49
C TRP A 17 7.57 5.28 6.77
N GLU A 18 6.88 6.05 7.60
CA GLU A 18 6.29 5.49 8.83
C GLU A 18 5.25 4.40 8.50
N MET A 19 4.38 4.67 7.57
CA MET A 19 3.33 3.70 7.22
C MET A 19 3.90 2.49 6.50
N LEU A 20 4.96 2.66 5.72
CA LEU A 20 5.67 1.53 5.11
C LEU A 20 6.22 0.60 6.19
N MET A 21 6.74 1.15 7.27
CA MET A 21 7.21 0.36 8.40
C MET A 21 6.10 -0.56 8.93
N TYR A 22 4.91 -0.01 9.13
CA TYR A 22 3.78 -0.83 9.59
C TYR A 22 3.34 -1.84 8.52
N ALA A 23 3.28 -1.44 7.26
CA ALA A 23 2.87 -2.32 6.16
C ALA A 23 3.83 -3.50 6.01
N ALA A 24 5.11 -3.27 6.24
CA ALA A 24 6.16 -4.29 6.12
C ALA A 24 6.34 -5.11 7.40
N HIS A 25 5.59 -4.79 8.46
CA HIS A 25 5.69 -5.43 9.77
C HIS A 25 7.09 -5.30 10.37
N GLU A 26 7.76 -4.17 10.13
CA GLU A 26 9.09 -3.87 10.67
C GLU A 26 8.96 -3.09 11.97
N GLN A 27 10.01 -3.16 12.79
CA GLN A 27 10.02 -2.55 14.12
C GLN A 27 10.43 -1.09 14.10
N SER A 28 11.11 -0.65 13.04
CA SER A 28 11.61 0.71 12.93
C SER A 28 11.77 1.11 11.47
N ILE A 29 11.82 2.42 11.24
CA ILE A 29 12.11 2.95 9.91
C ILE A 29 13.53 2.56 9.48
N GLY A 30 14.47 2.50 10.43
CA GLY A 30 15.82 2.04 10.14
C GLY A 30 15.86 0.63 9.58
N SER A 31 15.04 -0.28 10.12
CA SER A 31 14.94 -1.65 9.60
C SER A 31 14.43 -1.68 8.16
N VAL A 32 13.45 -0.83 7.85
CA VAL A 32 12.94 -0.72 6.48
C VAL A 32 14.04 -0.24 5.55
N LYS A 33 14.81 0.76 5.95
CA LYS A 33 15.86 1.35 5.11
C LYS A 33 17.02 0.40 4.84
N GLN A 34 17.19 -0.62 5.67
CA GLN A 34 18.22 -1.64 5.46
C GLN A 34 17.81 -2.68 4.42
N ASN A 35 16.55 -2.69 4.00
CA ASN A 35 16.05 -3.65 3.01
C ASN A 35 15.77 -2.89 1.71
N SER A 36 16.63 -3.09 0.70
CA SER A 36 16.54 -2.38 -0.56
C SER A 36 15.25 -2.65 -1.33
N GLU A 37 14.63 -3.80 -1.13
CA GLU A 37 13.35 -4.10 -1.77
C GLU A 37 12.21 -3.31 -1.13
N LEU A 38 12.26 -3.11 0.18
CA LEU A 38 11.24 -2.32 0.87
C LEU A 38 11.37 -0.82 0.57
N THR A 39 12.60 -0.32 0.48
CA THR A 39 12.80 1.12 0.25
C THR A 39 12.21 1.59 -1.08
N LEU A 40 12.07 0.71 -2.06
CA LEU A 40 11.46 1.04 -3.33
C LEU A 40 10.07 1.66 -3.19
N TYR A 41 9.34 1.29 -2.14
CA TYR A 41 7.97 1.76 -1.95
C TYR A 41 7.88 3.21 -1.48
N ALA A 42 8.95 3.77 -0.93
CA ALA A 42 8.93 5.11 -0.35
C ALA A 42 10.00 6.06 -0.88
N GLU A 43 11.09 5.54 -1.44
CA GLU A 43 12.17 6.38 -1.95
C GLU A 43 11.64 7.37 -2.99
N ASP A 44 12.15 8.60 -2.92
CA ASP A 44 11.77 9.66 -3.86
C ASP A 44 10.27 9.89 -3.92
N TRP A 45 9.61 9.80 -2.76
CA TRP A 45 8.16 10.00 -2.69
C TRP A 45 7.75 11.32 -3.34
N GLY A 46 6.70 11.26 -4.15
CA GLY A 46 6.19 12.41 -4.89
C GLY A 46 6.59 12.41 -6.36
N ARG A 47 7.26 11.34 -6.82
CA ARG A 47 7.61 11.22 -8.23
C ARG A 47 6.35 11.03 -9.09
N ALA A 48 6.50 11.23 -10.39
CA ALA A 48 5.39 11.14 -11.33
C ALA A 48 4.65 9.81 -11.19
N GLY A 49 3.32 9.87 -11.10
CA GLY A 49 2.47 8.69 -10.95
C GLY A 49 2.16 8.31 -9.51
N ASP A 50 2.88 8.86 -8.53
CA ASP A 50 2.56 8.60 -7.12
C ASP A 50 1.21 9.23 -6.77
N LEU A 51 0.37 8.45 -6.08
CA LEU A 51 -0.93 8.89 -5.61
C LEU A 51 -1.21 8.23 -4.27
N GLY A 52 -1.63 8.99 -3.30
CA GLY A 52 -1.96 8.43 -2.00
C GLY A 52 -2.88 9.30 -1.19
N PHE A 53 -3.43 8.71 -0.13
CA PHE A 53 -4.28 9.37 0.84
C PHE A 53 -3.83 9.00 2.24
N GLY A 54 -3.95 9.94 3.16
CA GLY A 54 -3.67 9.73 4.57
C GLY A 54 -4.89 10.00 5.42
N ALA A 55 -4.98 9.31 6.55
CA ALA A 55 -5.98 9.55 7.57
C ALA A 55 -5.29 10.10 8.81
N PHE A 56 -5.92 11.03 9.48
CA PHE A 56 -5.33 11.79 10.56
C PHE A 56 -6.26 11.92 11.76
N ASP A 57 -5.67 11.83 12.95
CA ASP A 57 -6.30 12.18 14.21
C ASP A 57 -5.61 13.48 14.65
N GLY A 58 -6.30 14.62 14.41
CA GLY A 58 -5.64 15.91 14.52
C GLY A 58 -4.51 16.01 13.52
N GLU A 59 -3.30 16.25 14.00
CA GLU A 59 -2.11 16.33 13.13
C GLU A 59 -1.36 15.01 13.02
N ARG A 60 -1.77 13.99 13.79
CA ARG A 60 -1.12 12.69 13.77
C ARG A 60 -1.61 11.85 12.61
N ALA A 61 -0.69 11.38 11.79
CA ALA A 61 -1.03 10.40 10.75
C ALA A 61 -1.32 9.05 11.42
N ILE A 62 -2.49 8.49 11.15
CA ILE A 62 -2.93 7.21 11.73
C ILE A 62 -3.09 6.13 10.68
N GLY A 63 -2.98 6.48 9.42
CA GLY A 63 -3.01 5.53 8.32
C GLY A 63 -2.64 6.22 7.03
N ALA A 64 -2.16 5.45 6.08
CA ALA A 64 -1.92 5.95 4.74
C ALA A 64 -1.90 4.79 3.74
N GLY A 65 -2.28 5.11 2.52
CA GLY A 65 -2.14 4.20 1.41
C GLY A 65 -1.68 4.97 0.19
N TRP A 66 -0.94 4.30 -0.67
CA TRP A 66 -0.45 4.92 -1.89
C TRP A 66 -0.24 3.88 -2.97
N ILE A 67 -0.24 4.34 -4.21
CA ILE A 67 0.10 3.52 -5.36
C ILE A 67 1.30 4.12 -6.07
N ARG A 68 2.11 3.25 -6.65
CA ARG A 68 3.33 3.63 -7.33
C ARG A 68 3.55 2.75 -8.55
N LEU A 69 3.91 3.38 -9.67
CA LEU A 69 4.27 2.65 -10.88
C LEU A 69 5.71 2.16 -10.78
N TRP A 70 5.94 1.00 -11.34
CA TRP A 70 7.27 0.39 -11.44
C TRP A 70 7.73 0.36 -12.89
N SER A 71 9.02 0.45 -13.10
CA SER A 71 9.60 0.32 -14.43
C SER A 71 11.05 -0.16 -14.33
N GLY A 72 11.52 -0.80 -15.39
CA GLY A 72 12.88 -1.29 -15.45
C GLY A 72 13.16 -2.34 -14.38
N GLU A 73 14.19 -2.10 -13.58
CA GLU A 73 14.58 -3.03 -12.51
C GLU A 73 13.91 -2.71 -11.19
N GLU A 74 13.21 -1.59 -11.10
CA GLU A 74 12.45 -1.22 -9.90
C GLU A 74 11.10 -1.91 -9.93
N LYS A 75 10.99 -3.02 -9.23
CA LYS A 75 9.74 -3.77 -9.17
C LYS A 75 9.47 -4.19 -7.73
N GLY A 76 8.31 -3.78 -7.22
CA GLY A 76 7.85 -4.21 -5.91
C GLY A 76 7.40 -5.66 -5.94
N TYR A 77 7.07 -6.20 -4.77
CA TYR A 77 6.65 -7.59 -4.63
C TYR A 77 5.38 -7.90 -5.41
N GLY A 78 4.50 -6.91 -5.56
CA GLY A 78 3.21 -7.06 -6.24
C GLY A 78 3.22 -6.61 -7.70
N TYR A 79 4.39 -6.40 -8.27
CA TYR A 79 4.51 -5.97 -9.67
C TYR A 79 3.82 -6.96 -10.61
N ILE A 80 3.03 -6.43 -11.54
CA ILE A 80 2.37 -7.23 -12.58
C ILE A 80 2.71 -6.69 -13.97
N ALA A 81 2.61 -5.37 -14.14
CA ALA A 81 2.89 -4.73 -15.43
C ALA A 81 3.26 -3.27 -15.20
N ASP A 82 3.94 -2.67 -16.18
CA ASP A 82 4.43 -1.29 -16.05
C ASP A 82 3.30 -0.26 -15.95
N ASP A 83 2.12 -0.57 -16.46
CA ASP A 83 0.96 0.33 -16.42
C ASP A 83 0.00 0.05 -15.26
N ILE A 84 0.33 -0.91 -14.40
CA ILE A 84 -0.49 -1.27 -13.24
C ILE A 84 0.29 -0.87 -11.97
N PRO A 85 -0.12 0.21 -11.28
CA PRO A 85 0.57 0.59 -10.05
C PRO A 85 0.30 -0.40 -8.94
N GLU A 86 1.25 -0.49 -8.02
CA GLU A 86 1.13 -1.35 -6.84
C GLU A 86 0.74 -0.52 -5.63
N LEU A 87 -0.16 -1.07 -4.82
CA LEU A 87 -0.66 -0.46 -3.59
C LEU A 87 0.19 -0.87 -2.38
N ALA A 88 0.47 0.11 -1.52
CA ALA A 88 0.90 -0.12 -0.14
C ALA A 88 -0.11 0.56 0.77
N LEU A 89 -0.47 -0.07 1.88
CA LEU A 89 -1.51 0.43 2.77
C LEU A 89 -1.21 -0.01 4.19
N ALA A 90 -1.33 0.91 5.13
CA ALA A 90 -1.19 0.59 6.55
C ALA A 90 -2.03 1.51 7.42
N VAL A 91 -2.45 0.98 8.57
CA VAL A 91 -3.08 1.74 9.64
C VAL A 91 -2.25 1.51 10.90
N ALA A 92 -1.99 2.56 11.64
CA ALA A 92 -1.22 2.47 12.89
C ALA A 92 -1.92 1.49 13.84
N PRO A 93 -1.15 0.68 14.61
CA PRO A 93 -1.73 -0.42 15.38
C PRO A 93 -2.88 -0.02 16.30
N ASP A 94 -2.79 1.14 16.97
CA ASP A 94 -3.80 1.59 17.93
C ASP A 94 -5.12 1.99 17.25
N TYR A 95 -5.13 2.12 15.93
CA TYR A 95 -6.30 2.60 15.17
C TYR A 95 -6.89 1.53 14.26
N ARG A 96 -6.41 0.32 14.34
CA ARG A 96 -6.91 -0.78 13.51
C ARG A 96 -8.32 -1.20 13.92
N GLY A 97 -9.05 -1.79 12.98
CA GLY A 97 -10.38 -2.30 13.23
C GLY A 97 -11.48 -1.25 13.26
N GLN A 98 -11.22 -0.05 12.75
CA GLN A 98 -12.17 1.07 12.76
C GLN A 98 -12.60 1.50 11.35
N GLY A 99 -12.23 0.73 10.31
CA GLY A 99 -12.62 1.05 8.95
C GLY A 99 -11.74 2.09 8.26
N ILE A 100 -10.65 2.51 8.89
CA ILE A 100 -9.76 3.54 8.33
C ILE A 100 -9.11 3.08 7.04
N GLY A 101 -8.58 1.85 7.03
CA GLY A 101 -7.96 1.30 5.82
C GLY A 101 -8.92 1.18 4.66
N THR A 102 -10.15 0.76 4.92
CA THR A 102 -11.19 0.66 3.91
C THR A 102 -11.47 2.04 3.28
N GLN A 103 -11.56 3.06 4.12
CA GLN A 103 -11.84 4.41 3.67
C GLN A 103 -10.71 4.98 2.81
N ILE A 104 -9.47 4.78 3.25
CA ILE A 104 -8.30 5.19 2.47
C ILE A 104 -8.29 4.50 1.10
N LEU A 105 -8.47 3.18 1.11
CA LEU A 105 -8.41 2.40 -0.13
C LEU A 105 -9.52 2.80 -1.09
N GLN A 106 -10.74 3.05 -0.57
CA GLN A 106 -11.84 3.49 -1.42
C GLN A 106 -11.51 4.80 -2.16
N GLN A 107 -10.87 5.74 -1.47
CA GLN A 107 -10.47 7.00 -2.08
C GLN A 107 -9.41 6.79 -3.17
N ILE A 108 -8.46 5.88 -2.92
CA ILE A 108 -7.43 5.54 -3.92
C ILE A 108 -8.09 4.93 -5.15
N LEU A 109 -8.99 3.97 -4.95
CA LEU A 109 -9.69 3.32 -6.06
C LEU A 109 -10.48 4.32 -6.90
N ASP A 110 -11.21 5.22 -6.24
CA ASP A 110 -12.01 6.22 -6.94
C ASP A 110 -11.14 7.17 -7.75
N SER A 111 -9.96 7.51 -7.25
CA SER A 111 -9.03 8.40 -7.95
C SER A 111 -8.29 7.70 -9.08
N ALA A 112 -7.94 6.43 -8.90
CA ALA A 112 -7.10 5.70 -9.84
C ALA A 112 -7.85 5.17 -11.05
N LYS A 113 -9.14 4.91 -10.90
CA LYS A 113 -9.93 4.20 -11.94
C LYS A 113 -10.01 4.94 -13.27
N THR A 114 -9.81 6.26 -13.27
CA THR A 114 -9.83 7.06 -14.49
C THR A 114 -8.48 7.11 -15.19
N THR A 115 -7.42 6.69 -14.52
CA THR A 115 -6.05 6.81 -15.02
C THR A 115 -5.43 5.45 -15.34
N TYR A 116 -5.72 4.43 -14.52
CA TYR A 116 -5.06 3.12 -14.61
C TYR A 116 -6.05 2.02 -14.91
N PRO A 117 -5.60 0.94 -15.58
CA PRO A 117 -6.49 -0.19 -15.87
C PRO A 117 -6.77 -1.08 -14.67
N ALA A 118 -5.87 -1.07 -13.69
CA ALA A 118 -5.95 -1.96 -12.53
C ALA A 118 -5.00 -1.47 -11.44
N ILE A 119 -5.12 -2.04 -10.24
CA ILE A 119 -4.18 -1.85 -9.14
C ILE A 119 -3.80 -3.24 -8.62
N SER A 120 -2.51 -3.44 -8.34
CA SER A 120 -2.01 -4.67 -7.74
C SER A 120 -1.53 -4.44 -6.32
N LEU A 121 -1.34 -5.53 -5.59
CA LEU A 121 -0.72 -5.51 -4.27
C LEU A 121 -0.09 -6.86 -3.99
N SER A 122 0.80 -6.90 -2.98
CA SER A 122 1.33 -8.13 -2.43
C SER A 122 0.90 -8.22 -0.98
N VAL A 123 0.49 -9.39 -0.53
CA VAL A 123 -0.01 -9.59 0.82
C VAL A 123 0.40 -10.97 1.35
N ARG A 124 0.67 -11.04 2.65
CA ARG A 124 0.94 -12.32 3.32
C ARG A 124 -0.35 -13.12 3.46
N GLU A 125 -0.26 -14.43 3.24
CA GLU A 125 -1.43 -15.31 3.26
C GLU A 125 -2.18 -15.31 4.59
N ASP A 126 -1.49 -15.01 5.69
CA ASP A 126 -2.06 -15.01 7.03
C ASP A 126 -2.55 -13.63 7.48
N ASN A 127 -2.53 -12.64 6.61
CA ASN A 127 -2.93 -11.28 6.95
C ASN A 127 -4.46 -11.15 6.86
N PRO A 128 -5.14 -10.81 7.97
CA PRO A 128 -6.61 -10.69 7.94
C PRO A 128 -7.12 -9.58 7.02
N VAL A 129 -6.26 -8.66 6.60
CA VAL A 129 -6.64 -7.58 5.68
C VAL A 129 -7.10 -8.11 4.32
N ILE A 130 -6.76 -9.35 3.97
CA ILE A 130 -7.17 -9.97 2.71
C ILE A 130 -8.69 -9.89 2.53
N GLN A 131 -9.46 -10.08 3.61
CA GLN A 131 -10.93 -10.01 3.52
C GLN A 131 -11.40 -8.62 3.07
N MET A 132 -10.75 -7.56 3.54
CA MET A 132 -11.07 -6.21 3.10
C MET A 132 -10.76 -6.02 1.62
N TYR A 133 -9.61 -6.50 1.17
CA TYR A 133 -9.24 -6.42 -0.25
C TYR A 133 -10.26 -7.16 -1.11
N GLU A 134 -10.68 -8.35 -0.70
CA GLU A 134 -11.69 -9.13 -1.43
C GLU A 134 -13.02 -8.39 -1.52
N ARG A 135 -13.46 -7.77 -0.41
CA ARG A 135 -14.71 -6.99 -0.39
C ARG A 135 -14.65 -5.81 -1.36
N LEU A 136 -13.48 -5.25 -1.59
CA LEU A 136 -13.32 -4.11 -2.50
C LEU A 136 -12.98 -4.53 -3.92
N GLY A 137 -13.02 -5.84 -4.22
CA GLY A 137 -12.92 -6.34 -5.57
C GLY A 137 -11.56 -6.85 -6.00
N PHE A 138 -10.60 -6.95 -5.07
CA PHE A 138 -9.31 -7.55 -5.39
C PHE A 138 -9.43 -9.06 -5.45
N GLN A 139 -8.73 -9.67 -6.39
CA GLN A 139 -8.72 -11.11 -6.58
C GLN A 139 -7.30 -11.65 -6.55
N HIS A 140 -7.13 -12.85 -6.01
CA HIS A 140 -5.85 -13.55 -6.00
C HIS A 140 -5.37 -13.78 -7.44
N VAL A 141 -4.09 -13.50 -7.68
CA VAL A 141 -3.48 -13.74 -8.99
C VAL A 141 -2.87 -15.15 -8.98
N ASP A 142 -3.40 -16.03 -9.80
CA ASP A 142 -2.93 -17.41 -9.89
C ASP A 142 -1.44 -17.46 -10.25
N GLY A 143 -0.70 -18.31 -9.54
CA GLY A 143 0.72 -18.50 -9.81
C GLY A 143 1.62 -17.45 -9.17
N SER A 144 1.06 -16.51 -8.41
CA SER A 144 1.85 -15.45 -7.76
C SER A 144 2.38 -15.83 -6.39
N ASP A 145 1.99 -16.97 -5.85
CA ASP A 145 2.40 -17.40 -4.52
C ASP A 145 3.91 -17.59 -4.45
N LYS A 146 4.52 -17.05 -3.39
CA LYS A 146 5.97 -17.14 -3.18
C LYS A 146 6.31 -17.13 -1.70
N LEU A 147 7.46 -17.68 -1.36
CA LEU A 147 7.97 -17.66 0.00
C LEU A 147 8.41 -16.22 0.34
N ASN A 148 7.99 -15.72 1.50
CA ASN A 148 8.36 -14.39 1.94
C ASN A 148 9.51 -14.40 2.95
N ARG A 149 9.89 -13.20 3.44
CA ARG A 149 11.04 -13.01 4.33
C ARG A 149 10.92 -13.75 5.66
N VAL A 150 9.70 -14.04 6.09
CA VAL A 150 9.46 -14.63 7.42
C VAL A 150 9.11 -16.13 7.33
N GLY A 151 9.25 -16.73 6.16
CA GLY A 151 9.06 -18.18 6.00
C GLY A 151 7.62 -18.62 5.75
N THR A 152 6.70 -17.68 5.59
CA THR A 152 5.34 -17.98 5.14
C THR A 152 5.19 -17.61 3.66
N ARG A 153 3.99 -17.68 3.13
CA ARG A 153 3.76 -17.35 1.73
C ARG A 153 3.10 -16.00 1.59
N SER A 154 3.42 -15.32 0.51
CA SER A 154 2.71 -14.14 0.04
C SER A 154 2.19 -14.39 -1.36
N PHE A 155 1.18 -13.65 -1.75
CA PHE A 155 0.66 -13.69 -3.12
C PHE A 155 0.24 -12.31 -3.55
N ASN A 156 0.02 -12.17 -4.86
CA ASN A 156 -0.43 -10.90 -5.41
C ASN A 156 -1.94 -10.91 -5.57
N MET A 157 -2.54 -9.73 -5.41
CA MET A 157 -3.95 -9.52 -5.72
C MET A 157 -4.06 -8.39 -6.74
N LEU A 158 -5.14 -8.42 -7.50
CA LEU A 158 -5.39 -7.47 -8.57
C LEU A 158 -6.83 -7.01 -8.53
N LYS A 159 -7.02 -5.69 -8.62
CA LYS A 159 -8.34 -5.10 -8.86
C LYS A 159 -8.34 -4.48 -10.23
N GLU A 160 -9.14 -5.04 -11.14
CA GLU A 160 -9.36 -4.45 -12.45
C GLU A 160 -10.53 -3.48 -12.38
N PHE A 161 -10.45 -2.39 -13.16
CA PHE A 161 -11.47 -1.35 -13.13
C PHE A 161 -12.58 -1.56 -14.18
N ARG A 162 -12.63 -2.74 -14.74
CA ARG A 162 -13.68 -3.07 -15.72
C ARG A 162 -14.39 -4.33 -15.39
#